data_33f2f7dd58ccd8bf5085a8186a53d6e3
#
_entry.id   33f2f7dd58ccd8bf5085a8186a53d6e3
#
_cell.length_a   1.000
_cell.length_b   1.000
_cell.length_c   1.000
_cell.angle_alpha   90.00
_cell.angle_beta   90.00
_cell.angle_gamma   90.00
#
_symmetry.space_group_name_H-M   'P 1'
#
loop_
_entity.id
_entity.type
_entity.pdbx_description
1 polymer ?
#
loop_
_entity_poly.entity_id
_entity_poly.type
_entity_poly.pdbx_seq_one_letter_code
_entity_poly.pdbx_strand_id
1 'polypeptide(L)'
;MIKAVVINASPRKSGNSSHISEYIMERLEGKAEVTYYVLREMEFTGCIDCGYCQRNRGCVIRDDLHDMYRVFDESDITITITPIYFDGTPWKLKAMIDRMQAIYNSKYVLEDSLIDRSKPRSGFVVCHGGAPEYETQFEGNRNVLQFMYRSINTE
;
A
#
# COMPACT_ATOMS: atom_id res chain seq x y z
N MET A 1 1.84 -20.93 -5.71
CA MET A 1 2.51 -19.83 -6.48
C MET A 1 2.58 -18.65 -5.54
N ILE A 2 3.68 -17.88 -5.55
CA ILE A 2 3.81 -16.65 -4.74
C ILE A 2 2.74 -15.65 -5.17
N LYS A 3 2.06 -15.01 -4.20
CA LYS A 3 1.12 -13.93 -4.44
C LYS A 3 1.79 -12.59 -4.17
N ALA A 4 1.89 -11.74 -5.18
CA ALA A 4 2.53 -10.43 -5.07
C ALA A 4 1.51 -9.31 -5.31
N VAL A 5 1.61 -8.26 -4.50
CA VAL A 5 0.89 -6.99 -4.69
C VAL A 5 1.90 -5.95 -5.16
N VAL A 6 1.64 -5.32 -6.29
CA VAL A 6 2.44 -4.21 -6.81
C VAL A 6 1.57 -2.96 -6.83
N ILE A 7 2.04 -1.89 -6.18
CA ILE A 7 1.32 -0.63 -6.04
C ILE A 7 2.10 0.47 -6.76
N ASN A 8 1.54 1.02 -7.83
CA ASN A 8 2.05 2.21 -8.50
C ASN A 8 1.29 3.43 -7.98
N ALA A 9 1.96 4.23 -7.17
CA ALA A 9 1.39 5.41 -6.53
C ALA A 9 1.59 6.71 -7.31
N SER A 10 2.20 6.65 -8.50
CA SER A 10 2.43 7.85 -9.31
C SER A 10 1.13 8.40 -9.89
N PRO A 11 0.89 9.72 -9.80
CA PRO A 11 -0.20 10.39 -10.50
C PRO A 11 0.07 10.52 -12.02
N ARG A 12 1.31 10.35 -12.46
CA ARG A 12 1.66 10.44 -13.88
C ARG A 12 1.38 9.12 -14.59
N LYS A 13 0.78 9.20 -15.78
CA LYS A 13 0.50 8.02 -16.62
C LYS A 13 1.78 7.39 -17.17
N SER A 14 2.76 8.22 -17.53
CA SER A 14 4.08 7.78 -18.00
C SER A 14 5.17 8.47 -17.17
N GLY A 15 6.27 7.77 -16.90
CA GLY A 15 7.39 8.28 -16.13
C GLY A 15 8.10 7.17 -15.35
N ASN A 16 9.02 7.54 -14.48
CA ASN A 16 9.89 6.60 -13.77
C ASN A 16 9.13 5.49 -13.04
N SER A 17 8.07 5.84 -12.31
CA SER A 17 7.26 4.82 -11.61
C SER A 17 6.64 3.79 -12.56
N SER A 18 6.17 4.22 -13.74
CA SER A 18 5.57 3.30 -14.72
C SER A 18 6.61 2.37 -15.30
N HIS A 19 7.77 2.88 -15.70
CA HIS A 19 8.88 2.05 -16.21
C HIS A 19 9.40 1.07 -15.15
N ILE A 20 9.52 1.51 -13.89
CA ILE A 20 9.91 0.63 -12.78
C ILE A 20 8.85 -0.45 -12.56
N SER A 21 7.57 -0.10 -12.61
CA SER A 21 6.48 -1.07 -12.46
C SER A 21 6.50 -2.10 -13.59
N GLU A 22 6.64 -1.68 -14.83
CA GLU A 22 6.74 -2.54 -16.02
C GLU A 22 7.91 -3.52 -15.86
N TYR A 23 9.09 -3.03 -15.52
CA TYR A 23 10.27 -3.86 -15.27
C TYR A 23 10.04 -4.91 -14.17
N ILE A 24 9.40 -4.52 -13.06
CA ILE A 24 9.09 -5.45 -11.97
C ILE A 24 8.07 -6.50 -12.43
N MET A 25 7.01 -6.08 -13.13
CA MET A 25 5.99 -6.99 -13.64
C MET A 25 6.56 -8.04 -14.59
N GLU A 26 7.44 -7.66 -15.51
CA GLU A 26 8.16 -8.58 -16.40
C GLU A 26 9.00 -9.62 -15.63
N ARG A 27 9.64 -9.21 -14.52
CA ARG A 27 10.46 -10.11 -13.69
C ARG A 27 9.65 -11.07 -12.84
N LEU A 28 8.40 -10.72 -12.54
CA LEU A 28 7.47 -11.55 -11.79
C LEU A 28 6.66 -12.51 -12.70
N GLU A 29 6.66 -12.27 -14.01
CA GLU A 29 5.93 -13.10 -14.98
C GLU A 29 6.35 -14.59 -14.86
N GLY A 30 5.37 -15.47 -14.76
CA GLY A 30 5.55 -16.91 -14.57
C GLY A 30 6.08 -17.34 -13.20
N LYS A 31 6.41 -16.40 -12.29
CA LYS A 31 6.95 -16.67 -10.95
C LYS A 31 5.97 -16.34 -9.84
N ALA A 32 5.09 -15.36 -10.05
CA ALA A 32 4.11 -14.93 -9.08
C ALA A 32 2.74 -14.64 -9.73
N GLU A 33 1.68 -14.83 -8.96
CA GLU A 33 0.36 -14.27 -9.24
C GLU A 33 0.35 -12.83 -8.74
N VAL A 34 0.22 -11.85 -9.67
CA VAL A 34 0.37 -10.43 -9.33
C VAL A 34 -0.96 -9.72 -9.36
N THR A 35 -1.30 -9.06 -8.25
CA THR A 35 -2.33 -8.02 -8.19
C THR A 35 -1.65 -6.65 -8.36
N TYR A 36 -2.00 -5.92 -9.42
CA TYR A 36 -1.40 -4.63 -9.74
C TYR A 36 -2.37 -3.48 -9.51
N TYR A 37 -2.07 -2.64 -8.53
CA TYR A 37 -2.82 -1.42 -8.22
C TYR A 37 -2.16 -0.19 -8.83
N VAL A 38 -2.86 0.44 -9.76
CA VAL A 38 -2.47 1.73 -10.35
C VAL A 38 -3.34 2.81 -9.72
N LEU A 39 -2.89 3.42 -8.64
CA LEU A 39 -3.75 4.25 -7.79
C LEU A 39 -4.41 5.43 -8.52
N ARG A 40 -3.76 6.00 -9.54
CA ARG A 40 -4.36 7.10 -10.34
C ARG A 40 -5.62 6.68 -11.10
N GLU A 41 -5.75 5.39 -11.41
CA GLU A 41 -6.85 4.82 -12.20
C GLU A 41 -8.00 4.28 -11.34
N MET A 42 -7.78 4.22 -10.01
CA MET A 42 -8.75 3.72 -9.05
C MET A 42 -9.63 4.86 -8.51
N GLU A 43 -10.91 4.56 -8.31
CA GLU A 43 -11.89 5.47 -7.71
C GLU A 43 -12.12 5.13 -6.25
N PHE A 44 -11.55 5.93 -5.35
CA PHE A 44 -11.70 5.74 -3.90
C PHE A 44 -11.49 7.05 -3.13
N THR A 45 -11.97 7.04 -1.90
CA THR A 45 -11.73 8.12 -0.93
C THR A 45 -10.85 7.66 0.23
N GLY A 46 -10.23 8.61 0.92
CA GLY A 46 -9.49 8.36 2.16
C GLY A 46 -10.40 8.00 3.33
N CYS A 47 -9.80 7.78 4.49
CA CYS A 47 -10.54 7.58 5.74
C CYS A 47 -11.27 8.88 6.14
N ILE A 48 -12.55 8.76 6.48
CA ILE A 48 -13.39 9.87 6.95
C ILE A 48 -13.60 9.84 8.48
N ASP A 49 -12.87 9.00 9.18
CA ASP A 49 -12.92 8.82 10.63
C ASP A 49 -14.34 8.58 11.20
N CYS A 50 -15.15 7.81 10.50
CA CYS A 50 -16.55 7.54 10.91
C CYS A 50 -16.70 6.59 12.11
N GLY A 51 -15.62 6.02 12.62
CA GLY A 51 -15.62 5.08 13.76
C GLY A 51 -16.25 3.70 13.49
N TYR A 52 -16.69 3.41 12.27
CA TYR A 52 -17.33 2.13 11.94
C TYR A 52 -16.41 0.93 12.25
N CYS A 53 -15.14 0.97 11.83
CA CYS A 53 -14.18 -0.11 12.00
C CYS A 53 -13.70 -0.32 13.45
N GLN A 54 -14.07 0.56 14.38
CA GLN A 54 -13.86 0.35 15.82
C GLN A 54 -14.88 -0.63 16.43
N ARG A 55 -15.99 -0.87 15.74
CA ARG A 55 -17.11 -1.72 16.21
C ARG A 55 -17.43 -2.87 15.25
N ASN A 56 -16.93 -2.80 14.02
CA ASN A 56 -17.22 -3.77 12.97
C ASN A 56 -15.93 -4.15 12.23
N ARG A 57 -15.82 -5.38 11.85
CA ARG A 57 -14.68 -5.88 11.05
C ARG A 57 -14.71 -5.26 9.64
N GLY A 58 -13.64 -4.53 9.27
CA GLY A 58 -13.48 -3.90 7.97
C GLY A 58 -13.95 -2.45 7.90
N CYS A 59 -13.97 -1.90 6.70
CA CYS A 59 -14.40 -0.53 6.42
C CYS A 59 -15.81 -0.50 5.84
N VAL A 60 -16.61 0.53 6.21
CA VAL A 60 -17.96 0.71 5.68
C VAL A 60 -17.97 1.21 4.23
N ILE A 61 -16.90 1.90 3.81
CA ILE A 61 -16.85 2.50 2.48
C ILE A 61 -16.62 1.40 1.45
N ARG A 62 -17.48 1.35 0.43
CA ARG A 62 -17.46 0.41 -0.68
C ARG A 62 -16.98 1.13 -1.93
N ASP A 63 -15.72 0.99 -2.24
CA ASP A 63 -15.05 1.57 -3.40
C ASP A 63 -13.94 0.61 -3.88
N ASP A 64 -13.08 1.03 -4.79
CA ASP A 64 -12.02 0.19 -5.37
C ASP A 64 -11.01 -0.34 -4.34
N LEU A 65 -10.95 0.23 -3.13
CA LEU A 65 -10.11 -0.27 -2.04
C LEU A 65 -10.81 -1.35 -1.19
N HIS A 66 -12.08 -1.67 -1.45
CA HIS A 66 -12.82 -2.58 -0.57
C HIS A 66 -12.17 -3.95 -0.43
N ASP A 67 -11.67 -4.51 -1.52
CA ASP A 67 -11.02 -5.83 -1.55
C ASP A 67 -9.54 -5.79 -1.12
N MET A 68 -8.98 -4.61 -0.93
CA MET A 68 -7.57 -4.40 -0.57
C MET A 68 -7.17 -5.20 0.68
N TYR A 69 -8.04 -5.28 1.69
CA TYR A 69 -7.76 -5.98 2.95
C TYR A 69 -7.52 -7.48 2.73
N ARG A 70 -8.39 -8.12 1.93
CA ARG A 70 -8.24 -9.51 1.54
C ARG A 70 -6.99 -9.74 0.70
N VAL A 71 -6.74 -8.85 -0.26
CA VAL A 71 -5.57 -8.95 -1.14
C VAL A 71 -4.26 -8.85 -0.34
N PHE A 72 -4.17 -7.95 0.63
CA PHE A 72 -3.01 -7.88 1.53
C PHE A 72 -2.88 -9.11 2.43
N ASP A 73 -4.00 -9.65 2.93
CA ASP A 73 -3.96 -10.85 3.74
C ASP A 73 -3.45 -12.06 2.96
N GLU A 74 -3.89 -12.22 1.72
CA GLU A 74 -3.48 -13.31 0.85
C GLU A 74 -2.05 -13.16 0.30
N SER A 75 -1.49 -11.94 0.24
CA SER A 75 -0.19 -11.67 -0.36
C SER A 75 0.98 -12.26 0.43
N ASP A 76 2.04 -12.62 -0.28
CA ASP A 76 3.33 -13.00 0.26
C ASP A 76 4.34 -11.85 0.15
N ILE A 77 4.17 -11.02 -0.89
CA ILE A 77 5.05 -9.89 -1.18
C ILE A 77 4.21 -8.66 -1.53
N THR A 78 4.59 -7.52 -0.95
CA THR A 78 4.01 -6.21 -1.33
C THR A 78 5.13 -5.27 -1.79
N ILE A 79 4.98 -4.71 -2.99
CA ILE A 79 5.94 -3.78 -3.59
C ILE A 79 5.24 -2.45 -3.84
N THR A 80 5.73 -1.38 -3.23
CA THR A 80 5.21 -0.02 -3.43
C THR A 80 6.21 0.83 -4.20
N ILE A 81 5.76 1.39 -5.33
CA ILE A 81 6.54 2.30 -6.17
C ILE A 81 5.91 3.68 -6.06
N THR A 82 6.66 4.64 -5.54
CA THR A 82 6.14 5.97 -5.22
C THR A 82 7.12 7.09 -5.53
N PRO A 83 6.68 8.18 -6.18
CA PRO A 83 7.45 9.41 -6.18
C PRO A 83 7.37 10.10 -4.81
N ILE A 84 8.27 11.05 -4.59
CA ILE A 84 8.25 11.93 -3.42
C ILE A 84 7.56 13.24 -3.83
N TYR A 85 6.58 13.67 -3.03
CA TYR A 85 5.94 14.98 -3.15
C TYR A 85 5.96 15.68 -1.79
N PHE A 86 6.59 16.87 -1.73
CA PHE A 86 6.73 17.63 -0.48
C PHE A 86 7.22 16.75 0.69
N ASP A 87 8.33 16.03 0.46
CA ASP A 87 8.96 15.10 1.40
C ASP A 87 8.06 13.97 1.90
N GLY A 88 6.97 13.70 1.21
CA GLY A 88 5.99 12.70 1.62
C GLY A 88 5.42 11.90 0.45
N THR A 89 4.44 11.08 0.77
CA THR A 89 3.73 10.25 -0.22
C THR A 89 2.73 11.07 -1.02
N PRO A 90 2.48 10.72 -2.31
CA PRO A 90 1.37 11.30 -3.06
C PRO A 90 0.03 11.08 -2.35
N TRP A 91 -0.90 12.03 -2.53
CA TRP A 91 -2.17 12.05 -1.81
C TRP A 91 -3.00 10.76 -1.95
N LYS A 92 -3.07 10.14 -3.13
CA LYS A 92 -3.80 8.87 -3.31
C LYS A 92 -3.17 7.72 -2.53
N LEU A 93 -1.84 7.65 -2.46
CA LEU A 93 -1.17 6.66 -1.62
C LEU A 93 -1.48 6.90 -0.15
N LYS A 94 -1.42 8.15 0.31
CA LYS A 94 -1.77 8.48 1.69
C LYS A 94 -3.24 8.16 1.99
N ALA A 95 -4.16 8.47 1.09
CA ALA A 95 -5.57 8.14 1.24
C ALA A 95 -5.81 6.61 1.34
N MET A 96 -5.10 5.81 0.54
CA MET A 96 -5.12 4.35 0.66
C MET A 96 -4.59 3.88 2.02
N ILE A 97 -3.48 4.44 2.47
CA ILE A 97 -2.87 4.10 3.77
C ILE A 97 -3.81 4.48 4.92
N ASP A 98 -4.47 5.63 4.87
CA ASP A 98 -5.42 6.05 5.90
C ASP A 98 -6.62 5.10 6.01
N ARG A 99 -7.01 4.44 4.91
CA ARG A 99 -8.05 3.39 4.92
C ARG A 99 -7.60 2.10 5.64
N MET A 100 -6.29 1.92 5.87
CA MET A 100 -5.77 0.81 6.69
C MET A 100 -6.07 0.96 8.18
N GLN A 101 -6.70 2.05 8.60
CA GLN A 101 -7.26 2.18 9.95
C GLN A 101 -8.19 1.01 10.28
N ALA A 102 -8.86 0.41 9.28
CA ALA A 102 -9.68 -0.78 9.49
C ALA A 102 -8.84 -2.01 9.87
N ILE A 103 -7.63 -2.17 9.31
CA ILE A 103 -6.70 -3.23 9.72
C ILE A 103 -6.21 -2.99 11.13
N TYR A 104 -5.80 -1.74 11.44
CA TYR A 104 -5.34 -1.37 12.77
C TYR A 104 -6.41 -1.67 13.84
N ASN A 105 -7.64 -1.22 13.63
CA ASN A 105 -8.74 -1.44 14.58
C ASN A 105 -9.12 -2.91 14.71
N SER A 106 -9.11 -3.68 13.62
CA SER A 106 -9.36 -5.12 13.69
C SER A 106 -8.34 -5.84 14.58
N LYS A 107 -7.10 -5.37 14.54
CA LYS A 107 -5.96 -5.96 15.24
C LYS A 107 -5.91 -5.59 16.73
N TYR A 108 -6.17 -4.33 17.07
CA TYR A 108 -5.90 -3.77 18.39
C TYR A 108 -7.16 -3.35 19.18
N VAL A 109 -8.29 -3.18 18.52
CA VAL A 109 -9.55 -2.78 19.16
C VAL A 109 -10.53 -3.96 19.21
N LEU A 110 -10.70 -4.67 18.08
CA LEU A 110 -11.64 -5.79 17.99
C LEU A 110 -10.99 -7.14 18.36
N GLU A 111 -9.65 -7.21 18.38
CA GLU A 111 -8.90 -8.46 18.58
C GLU A 111 -9.26 -9.56 17.57
N ASP A 112 -9.83 -9.17 16.42
CA ASP A 112 -10.21 -10.01 15.29
C ASP A 112 -9.56 -9.47 14.00
N SER A 113 -8.27 -9.78 13.84
CA SER A 113 -7.44 -9.21 12.78
C SER A 113 -7.93 -9.56 11.39
N LEU A 114 -7.98 -8.54 10.51
CA LEU A 114 -8.20 -8.70 9.07
C LEU A 114 -7.00 -9.34 8.35
N ILE A 115 -5.84 -9.35 8.98
CA ILE A 115 -4.58 -9.86 8.43
C ILE A 115 -4.12 -11.03 9.29
N ASP A 116 -3.83 -12.18 8.68
CA ASP A 116 -3.20 -13.31 9.36
C ASP A 116 -1.82 -12.90 9.90
N ARG A 117 -1.72 -12.84 11.22
CA ARG A 117 -0.51 -12.39 11.92
C ARG A 117 0.58 -13.47 11.99
N SER A 118 0.27 -14.72 11.67
CA SER A 118 1.21 -15.83 11.65
C SER A 118 1.92 -15.96 10.29
N LYS A 119 1.32 -15.41 9.23
CA LYS A 119 1.87 -15.49 7.88
C LYS A 119 3.04 -14.51 7.71
N PRO A 120 4.26 -15.00 7.38
CA PRO A 120 5.37 -14.12 7.03
C PRO A 120 5.11 -13.45 5.67
N ARG A 121 5.43 -12.16 5.58
CA ARG A 121 5.30 -11.36 4.36
C ARG A 121 6.53 -10.49 4.18
N SER A 122 6.93 -10.26 2.94
CA SER A 122 8.05 -9.36 2.60
C SER A 122 7.54 -8.10 1.92
N GLY A 123 8.17 -6.96 2.24
CA GLY A 123 7.83 -5.66 1.69
C GLY A 123 9.01 -4.96 1.02
N PHE A 124 8.75 -4.34 -0.14
CA PHE A 124 9.74 -3.56 -0.85
C PHE A 124 9.18 -2.20 -1.22
N VAL A 125 9.98 -1.17 -1.04
CA VAL A 125 9.62 0.20 -1.40
C VAL A 125 10.65 0.75 -2.38
N VAL A 126 10.17 1.24 -3.51
CA VAL A 126 10.97 2.01 -4.47
C VAL A 126 10.49 3.45 -4.43
N CYS A 127 11.26 4.31 -3.78
CA CYS A 127 11.02 5.75 -3.76
C CYS A 127 11.94 6.46 -4.74
N HIS A 128 11.42 7.45 -5.46
CA HIS A 128 12.24 8.31 -6.31
C HIS A 128 11.82 9.77 -6.20
N GLY A 129 12.79 10.66 -6.25
CA GLY A 129 12.60 12.11 -6.24
C GLY A 129 13.13 12.75 -7.52
N GLY A 130 12.65 13.94 -7.85
CA GLY A 130 13.14 14.74 -8.97
C GLY A 130 14.03 15.92 -8.56
N ALA A 131 14.15 16.20 -7.26
CA ALA A 131 15.03 17.23 -6.72
C ALA A 131 16.47 16.69 -6.52
N PRO A 132 17.49 17.57 -6.47
CA PRO A 132 18.81 17.19 -5.99
C PRO A 132 18.73 16.51 -4.61
N GLU A 133 19.65 15.58 -4.36
CA GLU A 133 19.69 14.82 -3.11
C GLU A 133 19.92 15.74 -1.90
N TYR A 134 19.20 15.45 -0.80
CA TYR A 134 19.42 16.04 0.52
C TYR A 134 19.06 15.00 1.61
N GLU A 135 19.63 15.14 2.79
CA GLU A 135 19.68 14.12 3.84
C GLU A 135 18.31 13.55 4.23
N THR A 136 17.29 14.39 4.35
CA THR A 136 15.96 14.00 4.85
C THR A 136 14.94 13.67 3.77
N GLN A 137 15.35 13.70 2.51
CA GLN A 137 14.46 13.60 1.32
C GLN A 137 13.48 12.41 1.36
N PHE A 138 13.89 11.28 1.91
CA PHE A 138 13.09 10.05 1.92
C PHE A 138 12.44 9.74 3.27
N GLU A 139 12.71 10.51 4.30
CA GLU A 139 12.25 10.21 5.67
C GLU A 139 10.72 10.21 5.80
N GLY A 140 10.03 11.16 5.20
CA GLY A 140 8.57 11.22 5.25
C GLY A 140 7.92 9.97 4.63
N ASN A 141 8.37 9.57 3.45
CA ASN A 141 7.90 8.33 2.81
C ASN A 141 8.28 7.10 3.62
N ARG A 142 9.51 7.03 4.14
CA ARG A 142 9.99 5.92 4.96
C ARG A 142 9.10 5.72 6.18
N ASN A 143 8.82 6.78 6.93
CA ASN A 143 8.03 6.70 8.16
C ASN A 143 6.60 6.21 7.90
N VAL A 144 5.93 6.78 6.88
CA VAL A 144 4.57 6.41 6.52
C VAL A 144 4.50 4.96 6.01
N LEU A 145 5.39 4.59 5.09
CA LEU A 145 5.37 3.26 4.49
C LEU A 145 5.81 2.17 5.47
N GLN A 146 6.78 2.43 6.33
CA GLN A 146 7.17 1.47 7.36
C GLN A 146 5.99 1.16 8.30
N PHE A 147 5.19 2.17 8.67
CA PHE A 147 4.00 1.94 9.48
C PHE A 147 2.91 1.17 8.71
N MET A 148 2.73 1.49 7.43
CA MET A 148 1.85 0.74 6.53
C MET A 148 2.22 -0.74 6.50
N TYR A 149 3.48 -1.07 6.21
CA TYR A 149 3.95 -2.45 6.13
C TYR A 149 3.79 -3.20 7.45
N ARG A 150 4.10 -2.58 8.57
CA ARG A 150 3.84 -3.16 9.90
C ARG A 150 2.35 -3.46 10.13
N SER A 151 1.45 -2.62 9.64
CA SER A 151 0.00 -2.84 9.82
C SER A 151 -0.48 -4.09 9.08
N ILE A 152 0.09 -4.41 7.94
CA ILE A 152 -0.19 -5.62 7.16
C ILE A 152 0.75 -6.80 7.50
N ASN A 153 1.46 -6.72 8.63
CA ASN A 153 2.37 -7.76 9.11
C ASN A 153 3.45 -8.13 8.08
N THR A 154 4.09 -7.12 7.50
CA THR A 154 5.11 -7.24 6.46
C THR A 154 6.43 -6.65 6.97
N GLU A 155 7.55 -7.33 6.70
CA GLU A 155 8.92 -6.91 7.03
C GLU A 155 9.69 -6.47 5.78
#